data_6bb065b34f8c8653b43562cc43917cbe
#
_entry.id   6bb065b34f8c8653b43562cc43917cbe
#
_cell.length_a   1.000
_cell.length_b   1.000
_cell.length_c   1.000
_cell.angle_alpha   90.00
_cell.angle_beta   90.00
_cell.angle_gamma   90.00
#
_symmetry.space_group_name_H-M   'P 1'
#
loop_
_entity.id
_entity.type
_entity.pdbx_description
1 polymer ?
#
loop_
_entity_poly.entity_id
_entity_poly.type
_entity_poly.pdbx_seq_one_letter_code
_entity_poly.pdbx_strand_id
1 'polypeptide(L)'
;MISGLESIDQGEIYLDTKLINNLIPSKREIAMVFQSYALYPHMNVFENMSFGLKMEKIPKNEIHDKVKSAAATLQIEDLLERKPKQLSGGQRQRVAIGRAITRNPKVFLFDEPLSNLDAALRSEMRVEISKLHKKLKSNIIYVTHDQIEAMTLAAVSYTHLTLPTNGTV
;
A
#
# COMPACT_ATOMS: atom_id res chain seq x y z
N MET A 1 6.48 3.76 12.73
CA MET A 1 6.60 5.23 12.88
C MET A 1 5.71 6.01 11.91
N ILE A 2 6.00 6.11 10.61
CA ILE A 2 5.19 6.91 9.63
C ILE A 2 3.72 6.48 9.60
N SER A 3 3.45 5.17 9.56
CA SER A 3 2.09 4.62 9.61
C SER A 3 1.36 4.82 10.95
N GLY A 4 2.08 5.17 12.01
CA GLY A 4 1.55 5.32 13.36
C GLY A 4 1.33 4.00 14.11
N LEU A 5 1.88 2.90 13.63
CA LEU A 5 1.86 1.60 14.32
C LEU A 5 2.88 1.54 15.45
N GLU A 6 3.94 2.33 15.35
CA GLU A 6 4.99 2.46 16.34
C GLU A 6 5.18 3.93 16.73
N SER A 7 5.54 4.18 17.98
CA SER A 7 5.87 5.50 18.50
C SER A 7 7.18 6.02 17.90
N ILE A 8 7.38 7.31 18.02
CA ILE A 8 8.59 8.02 17.62
C ILE A 8 9.34 8.38 18.89
N ASP A 9 10.62 8.05 18.95
CA ASP A 9 11.46 8.38 20.12
C ASP A 9 11.77 9.88 20.14
N GLN A 10 12.13 10.46 18.97
CA GLN A 10 12.45 11.87 18.83
C GLN A 10 12.10 12.38 17.43
N GLY A 11 11.92 13.67 17.31
CA GLY A 11 11.62 14.34 16.04
C GLY A 11 10.12 14.47 15.74
N GLU A 12 9.83 15.03 14.59
CA GLU A 12 8.48 15.36 14.15
C GLU A 12 8.23 14.86 12.74
N ILE A 13 7.04 14.31 12.49
CA ILE A 13 6.59 13.92 11.15
C ILE A 13 5.44 14.82 10.76
N TYR A 14 5.59 15.48 9.62
CA TYR A 14 4.56 16.30 9.02
C TYR A 14 4.02 15.65 7.75
N LEU A 15 2.71 15.72 7.57
CA LEU A 15 2.03 15.46 6.32
C LEU A 15 1.47 16.79 5.81
N ASP A 16 2.05 17.33 4.75
CA ASP A 16 1.93 18.74 4.38
C ASP A 16 2.35 19.64 5.57
N THR A 17 1.43 20.44 6.09
CA THR A 17 1.66 21.33 7.24
C THR A 17 1.17 20.74 8.58
N LYS A 18 0.62 19.52 8.56
CA LYS A 18 -0.01 18.91 9.72
C LYS A 18 0.96 17.98 10.45
N LEU A 19 1.25 18.25 11.71
CA LEU A 19 1.98 17.33 12.59
C LEU A 19 1.15 16.08 12.85
N ILE A 20 1.70 14.89 12.58
CA ILE A 20 0.97 13.61 12.67
C ILE A 20 1.49 12.68 13.77
N ASN A 21 2.47 13.08 14.57
CA ASN A 21 3.07 12.23 15.61
C ASN A 21 2.02 11.55 16.50
N ASN A 22 1.08 12.33 17.04
CA ASN A 22 0.07 11.86 18.00
C ASN A 22 -1.23 11.37 17.34
N LEU A 23 -1.29 11.33 16.01
CA LEU A 23 -2.45 10.83 15.31
C LEU A 23 -2.43 9.30 15.24
N ILE A 24 -3.57 8.68 15.58
CA ILE A 24 -3.78 7.26 15.36
C ILE A 24 -3.71 6.93 13.86
N PRO A 25 -3.32 5.70 13.47
CA PRO A 25 -3.13 5.31 12.06
C PRO A 25 -4.28 5.69 11.13
N SER A 26 -5.51 5.49 11.57
CA SER A 26 -6.72 5.78 10.76
C SER A 26 -6.92 7.27 10.44
N LYS A 27 -6.29 8.18 11.18
CA LYS A 27 -6.40 9.65 11.01
C LYS A 27 -5.22 10.28 10.28
N ARG A 28 -4.23 9.48 9.87
CA ARG A 28 -3.02 9.98 9.21
C ARG A 28 -3.15 10.22 7.72
N GLU A 29 -4.29 9.92 7.09
CA GLU A 29 -4.49 10.01 5.63
C GLU A 29 -3.43 9.22 4.83
N ILE A 30 -2.95 8.12 5.43
CA ILE A 30 -1.93 7.23 4.89
C ILE A 30 -2.57 5.85 4.71
N ALA A 31 -2.30 5.19 3.59
CA ALA A 31 -2.68 3.79 3.40
C ALA A 31 -1.44 2.90 3.32
N MET A 32 -1.48 1.75 3.97
CA MET A 32 -0.37 0.80 3.98
C MET A 32 -0.75 -0.49 3.26
N VAL A 33 0.15 -0.95 2.40
CA VAL A 33 0.10 -2.25 1.74
C VAL A 33 1.19 -3.11 2.35
N PHE A 34 0.78 -4.16 3.06
CA PHE A 34 1.67 -5.05 3.81
C PHE A 34 2.23 -6.16 2.91
N GLN A 35 3.37 -6.68 3.27
CA GLN A 35 4.03 -7.84 2.65
C GLN A 35 3.10 -9.07 2.55
N SER A 36 2.30 -9.34 3.58
CA SER A 36 1.36 -10.47 3.64
C SER A 36 0.00 -10.16 2.98
N TYR A 37 -0.14 -9.00 2.31
CA TYR A 37 -1.39 -8.46 1.76
C TYR A 37 -2.44 -8.13 2.84
N ALA A 38 -2.43 -8.78 3.99
CA ALA A 38 -3.33 -8.61 5.13
C ALA A 38 -4.82 -8.56 4.72
N LEU A 39 -5.23 -9.42 3.77
CA LEU A 39 -6.63 -9.54 3.35
C LEU A 39 -7.43 -10.32 4.38
N TYR A 40 -8.67 -9.90 4.60
CA TYR A 40 -9.62 -10.62 5.45
C TYR A 40 -10.12 -11.88 4.73
N PRO A 41 -9.78 -13.10 5.19
CA PRO A 41 -10.01 -14.33 4.42
C PRO A 41 -11.49 -14.72 4.32
N HIS A 42 -12.33 -14.25 5.23
CA HIS A 42 -13.77 -14.49 5.27
C HIS A 42 -14.56 -13.54 4.37
N MET A 43 -13.99 -12.42 3.96
CA MET A 43 -14.57 -11.40 3.10
C MET A 43 -14.24 -11.65 1.62
N ASN A 44 -15.14 -11.32 0.70
CA ASN A 44 -14.84 -11.29 -0.73
C ASN A 44 -13.98 -10.06 -1.08
N VAL A 45 -13.60 -9.91 -2.36
CA VAL A 45 -12.77 -8.79 -2.83
C VAL A 45 -13.47 -7.45 -2.61
N PHE A 46 -14.75 -7.33 -2.97
CA PHE A 46 -15.54 -6.12 -2.76
C PHE A 46 -15.58 -5.72 -1.27
N GLU A 47 -15.81 -6.68 -0.40
CA GLU A 47 -15.86 -6.45 1.05
C GLU A 47 -14.51 -6.02 1.61
N ASN A 48 -13.41 -6.66 1.17
CA ASN A 48 -12.05 -6.27 1.53
C ASN A 48 -11.75 -4.81 1.14
N MET A 49 -12.07 -4.44 -0.11
CA MET A 49 -11.83 -3.09 -0.61
C MET A 49 -12.72 -2.04 0.05
N SER A 50 -13.96 -2.39 0.39
CA SER A 50 -14.94 -1.47 0.99
C SER A 50 -14.79 -1.33 2.51
N PHE A 51 -14.03 -2.20 3.18
CA PHE A 51 -14.00 -2.27 4.65
C PHE A 51 -13.67 -0.93 5.32
N GLY A 52 -12.61 -0.25 4.87
CA GLY A 52 -12.21 1.05 5.43
C GLY A 52 -13.31 2.11 5.27
N LEU A 53 -13.95 2.15 4.10
CA LEU A 53 -15.03 3.11 3.81
C LEU A 53 -16.28 2.85 4.70
N LYS A 54 -16.59 1.58 4.97
CA LYS A 54 -17.67 1.22 5.90
C LYS A 54 -17.38 1.70 7.33
N MET A 55 -16.12 1.57 7.77
CA MET A 55 -15.70 2.09 9.09
C MET A 55 -15.78 3.62 9.18
N GLU A 56 -15.54 4.31 8.08
CA GLU A 56 -15.69 5.77 7.94
C GLU A 56 -17.15 6.20 7.74
N LYS A 57 -18.11 5.24 7.75
CA LYS A 57 -19.56 5.46 7.57
C LYS A 57 -19.93 6.15 6.25
N ILE A 58 -19.16 5.91 5.20
CA ILE A 58 -19.45 6.41 3.85
C ILE A 58 -20.77 5.78 3.34
N PRO A 59 -21.61 6.53 2.61
CA PRO A 59 -22.86 6.01 2.03
C PRO A 59 -22.63 4.82 1.07
N LYS A 60 -23.56 3.85 1.05
CA LYS A 60 -23.40 2.61 0.28
C LYS A 60 -23.22 2.83 -1.22
N ASN A 61 -23.90 3.79 -1.82
CA ASN A 61 -23.75 4.17 -3.22
C ASN A 61 -22.33 4.65 -3.52
N GLU A 62 -21.80 5.55 -2.69
CA GLU A 62 -20.44 6.08 -2.84
C GLU A 62 -19.37 4.97 -2.64
N ILE A 63 -19.57 4.05 -1.68
CA ILE A 63 -18.70 2.89 -1.50
C ILE A 63 -18.66 2.05 -2.78
N HIS A 64 -19.83 1.78 -3.38
CA HIS A 64 -19.92 0.98 -4.59
C HIS A 64 -19.16 1.61 -5.75
N ASP A 65 -19.32 2.92 -5.94
CA ASP A 65 -18.65 3.66 -7.03
C ASP A 65 -17.14 3.71 -6.83
N LYS A 66 -16.67 3.98 -5.60
CA LYS A 66 -15.25 3.97 -5.26
C LYS A 66 -14.60 2.59 -5.47
N VAL A 67 -15.28 1.53 -5.04
CA VAL A 67 -14.77 0.15 -5.21
C VAL A 67 -14.72 -0.22 -6.68
N LYS A 68 -15.76 0.07 -7.46
CA LYS A 68 -15.78 -0.20 -8.91
C LYS A 68 -14.69 0.57 -9.65
N SER A 69 -14.53 1.85 -9.36
CA SER A 69 -13.47 2.68 -9.97
C SER A 69 -12.08 2.14 -9.65
N ALA A 70 -11.82 1.75 -8.40
CA ALA A 70 -10.56 1.15 -8.02
C ALA A 70 -10.35 -0.23 -8.67
N ALA A 71 -11.38 -1.07 -8.75
CA ALA A 71 -11.33 -2.37 -9.40
C ALA A 71 -11.02 -2.25 -10.90
N ALA A 72 -11.66 -1.32 -11.59
CA ALA A 72 -11.38 -1.01 -13.01
C ALA A 72 -9.95 -0.52 -13.22
N THR A 73 -9.44 0.31 -12.30
CA THR A 73 -8.05 0.77 -12.35
C THR A 73 -7.05 -0.37 -12.27
N LEU A 74 -7.38 -1.41 -11.51
CA LEU A 74 -6.52 -2.57 -11.22
C LEU A 74 -6.87 -3.80 -12.09
N GLN A 75 -7.88 -3.69 -12.97
CA GLN A 75 -8.35 -4.79 -13.82
C GLN A 75 -8.74 -6.05 -13.02
N ILE A 76 -9.56 -5.87 -11.98
CA ILE A 76 -10.04 -6.94 -11.09
C ILE A 76 -11.57 -6.91 -10.89
N GLU A 77 -12.31 -6.30 -11.82
CA GLU A 77 -13.77 -6.18 -11.73
C GLU A 77 -14.45 -7.55 -11.68
N ASP A 78 -13.96 -8.51 -12.44
CA ASP A 78 -14.45 -9.91 -12.50
C ASP A 78 -14.12 -10.72 -11.25
N LEU A 79 -13.30 -10.17 -10.35
CA LEU A 79 -12.90 -10.85 -9.13
C LEU A 79 -13.64 -10.37 -7.87
N LEU A 80 -14.51 -9.36 -7.99
CA LEU A 80 -15.11 -8.68 -6.83
C LEU A 80 -15.86 -9.63 -5.88
N GLU A 81 -16.46 -10.69 -6.39
CA GLU A 81 -17.21 -11.68 -5.59
C GLU A 81 -16.34 -12.84 -5.07
N ARG A 82 -15.08 -12.94 -5.52
CA ARG A 82 -14.18 -14.02 -5.09
C ARG A 82 -13.63 -13.76 -3.69
N LYS A 83 -13.30 -14.85 -2.99
CA LYS A 83 -12.59 -14.81 -1.70
C LYS A 83 -11.06 -14.89 -1.92
N PRO A 84 -10.24 -14.39 -0.99
CA PRO A 84 -8.77 -14.40 -1.11
C PRO A 84 -8.16 -15.76 -1.46
N LYS A 85 -8.74 -16.86 -0.96
CA LYS A 85 -8.30 -18.23 -1.27
C LYS A 85 -8.44 -18.64 -2.74
N GLN A 86 -9.29 -17.93 -3.50
CA GLN A 86 -9.57 -18.20 -4.92
C GLN A 86 -8.73 -17.33 -5.86
N LEU A 87 -7.80 -16.55 -5.31
CA LEU A 87 -6.97 -15.59 -6.05
C LEU A 87 -5.52 -16.05 -6.13
N SER A 88 -4.86 -15.73 -7.25
CA SER A 88 -3.41 -15.85 -7.38
C SER A 88 -2.67 -14.85 -6.48
N GLY A 89 -1.34 -14.98 -6.33
CA GLY A 89 -0.51 -14.03 -5.59
C GLY A 89 -0.66 -12.60 -6.08
N GLY A 90 -0.51 -12.37 -7.38
CA GLY A 90 -0.67 -11.05 -8.00
C GLY A 90 -2.08 -10.50 -7.86
N GLN A 91 -3.12 -11.34 -8.00
CA GLN A 91 -4.50 -10.91 -7.77
C GLN A 91 -4.72 -10.47 -6.32
N ARG A 92 -4.22 -11.22 -5.32
CA ARG A 92 -4.28 -10.81 -3.91
C ARG A 92 -3.59 -9.47 -3.68
N GLN A 93 -2.45 -9.26 -4.33
CA GLN A 93 -1.75 -7.99 -4.22
C GLN A 93 -2.55 -6.83 -4.82
N ARG A 94 -3.12 -7.00 -6.03
CA ARG A 94 -4.00 -5.98 -6.61
C ARG A 94 -5.18 -5.65 -5.69
N VAL A 95 -5.78 -6.64 -5.03
CA VAL A 95 -6.84 -6.40 -4.04
C VAL A 95 -6.32 -5.61 -2.83
N ALA A 96 -5.13 -5.91 -2.31
CA ALA A 96 -4.53 -5.15 -1.20
C ALA A 96 -4.25 -3.69 -1.58
N ILE A 97 -3.75 -3.46 -2.80
CA ILE A 97 -3.59 -2.12 -3.37
C ILE A 97 -4.95 -1.43 -3.55
N GLY A 98 -5.97 -2.13 -4.06
CA GLY A 98 -7.33 -1.62 -4.23
C GLY A 98 -7.95 -1.15 -2.93
N ARG A 99 -7.76 -1.92 -1.85
CA ARG A 99 -8.17 -1.52 -0.50
C ARG A 99 -7.50 -0.22 -0.03
N ALA A 100 -6.27 0.02 -0.46
CA ALA A 100 -5.56 1.27 -0.16
C ALA A 100 -6.09 2.44 -1.01
N ILE A 101 -6.31 2.22 -2.33
CA ILE A 101 -6.77 3.24 -3.28
C ILE A 101 -8.17 3.77 -2.91
N THR A 102 -9.09 2.89 -2.50
CA THR A 102 -10.47 3.28 -2.18
C THR A 102 -10.57 4.38 -1.13
N ARG A 103 -9.59 4.47 -0.23
CA ARG A 103 -9.51 5.50 0.82
C ARG A 103 -8.96 6.84 0.33
N ASN A 104 -8.46 6.90 -0.91
CA ASN A 104 -7.84 8.10 -1.50
C ASN A 104 -6.80 8.77 -0.59
N PRO A 105 -5.76 8.04 -0.13
CA PRO A 105 -4.78 8.56 0.80
C PRO A 105 -3.84 9.58 0.13
N LYS A 106 -3.25 10.46 0.93
CA LYS A 106 -2.19 11.38 0.47
C LYS A 106 -0.85 10.66 0.23
N VAL A 107 -0.59 9.61 1.01
CA VAL A 107 0.63 8.82 0.91
C VAL A 107 0.30 7.33 0.97
N PHE A 108 0.91 6.57 0.07
CA PHE A 108 0.93 5.11 0.13
C PHE A 108 2.24 4.64 0.76
N LEU A 109 2.15 3.71 1.70
CA LEU A 109 3.30 2.98 2.23
C LEU A 109 3.25 1.55 1.69
N PHE A 110 4.24 1.16 0.93
CA PHE A 110 4.43 -0.22 0.47
C PHE A 110 5.54 -0.88 1.29
N ASP A 111 5.20 -1.92 2.03
CA ASP A 111 6.12 -2.67 2.88
C ASP A 111 6.43 -4.02 2.22
N GLU A 112 7.54 -4.10 1.50
CA GLU A 112 7.97 -5.26 0.71
C GLU A 112 6.85 -5.92 -0.12
N PRO A 113 6.08 -5.18 -0.90
CA PRO A 113 4.83 -5.69 -1.47
C PRO A 113 5.03 -6.83 -2.48
N LEU A 114 6.22 -7.00 -3.04
CA LEU A 114 6.51 -8.00 -4.08
C LEU A 114 7.32 -9.20 -3.58
N SER A 115 7.75 -9.21 -2.32
CA SER A 115 8.66 -10.24 -1.77
C SER A 115 8.08 -11.65 -1.82
N ASN A 116 6.76 -11.80 -1.72
CA ASN A 116 6.06 -13.10 -1.72
C ASN A 116 5.68 -13.61 -3.13
N LEU A 117 6.18 -12.96 -4.20
CA LEU A 117 5.91 -13.34 -5.58
C LEU A 117 7.11 -14.03 -6.21
N ASP A 118 6.86 -14.94 -7.15
CA ASP A 118 7.91 -15.49 -8.01
C ASP A 118 8.51 -14.40 -8.93
N ALA A 119 9.68 -14.69 -9.52
CA ALA A 119 10.45 -13.69 -10.27
C ALA A 119 9.69 -13.13 -11.50
N ALA A 120 8.91 -13.98 -12.21
CA ALA A 120 8.17 -13.55 -13.38
C ALA A 120 7.04 -12.61 -13.01
N LEU A 121 6.22 -13.01 -12.02
CA LEU A 121 5.11 -12.21 -11.52
C LEU A 121 5.58 -10.93 -10.83
N ARG A 122 6.72 -10.96 -10.13
CA ARG A 122 7.35 -9.77 -9.54
C ARG A 122 7.71 -8.75 -10.59
N SER A 123 8.27 -9.20 -11.74
CA SER A 123 8.64 -8.34 -12.85
C SER A 123 7.40 -7.65 -13.47
N GLU A 124 6.32 -8.42 -13.68
CA GLU A 124 5.04 -7.88 -14.14
C GLU A 124 4.46 -6.84 -13.19
N MET A 125 4.41 -7.18 -11.90
CA MET A 125 3.84 -6.31 -10.87
C MET A 125 4.63 -5.00 -10.67
N ARG A 126 5.96 -5.00 -10.87
CA ARG A 126 6.74 -3.76 -10.87
C ARG A 126 6.26 -2.78 -11.94
N VAL A 127 6.03 -3.28 -13.16
CA VAL A 127 5.51 -2.45 -14.24
C VAL A 127 4.12 -1.91 -13.92
N GLU A 128 3.27 -2.72 -13.32
CA GLU A 128 1.92 -2.30 -12.91
C GLU A 128 1.94 -1.24 -11.81
N ILE A 129 2.76 -1.41 -10.78
CA ILE A 129 2.92 -0.41 -9.71
C ILE A 129 3.45 0.92 -10.29
N SER A 130 4.40 0.87 -11.22
CA SER A 130 4.90 2.07 -11.91
C SER A 130 3.79 2.80 -12.69
N LYS A 131 2.96 2.05 -13.43
CA LYS A 131 1.80 2.62 -14.15
C LYS A 131 0.78 3.21 -13.17
N LEU A 132 0.51 2.51 -12.08
CA LEU A 132 -0.40 2.95 -11.04
C LEU A 132 0.07 4.24 -10.37
N HIS A 133 1.35 4.34 -10.02
CA HIS A 133 1.94 5.56 -9.47
C HIS A 133 1.70 6.78 -10.37
N LYS A 134 1.97 6.63 -11.68
CA LYS A 134 1.72 7.68 -12.67
C LYS A 134 0.24 8.08 -12.76
N LYS A 135 -0.67 7.11 -12.60
CA LYS A 135 -2.12 7.33 -12.67
C LYS A 135 -2.67 8.01 -11.41
N LEU A 136 -2.21 7.59 -10.23
CA LEU A 136 -2.69 8.09 -8.95
C LEU A 136 -2.17 9.48 -8.60
N LYS A 137 -1.01 9.89 -9.13
CA LYS A 137 -0.32 11.15 -8.81
C LYS A 137 -0.12 11.36 -7.29
N SER A 138 -0.05 10.28 -6.53
CA SER A 138 0.10 10.30 -5.07
C SER A 138 1.54 9.97 -4.68
N ASN A 139 1.97 10.45 -3.52
CA ASN A 139 3.28 10.09 -2.99
C ASN A 139 3.30 8.64 -2.55
N ILE A 140 4.36 7.92 -2.93
CA ILE A 140 4.58 6.52 -2.54
C ILE A 140 5.91 6.44 -1.80
N ILE A 141 5.88 5.85 -0.61
CA ILE A 141 7.07 5.40 0.11
C ILE A 141 7.11 3.88 -0.03
N TYR A 142 8.18 3.39 -0.62
CA TYR A 142 8.35 1.98 -0.97
C TYR A 142 9.54 1.39 -0.21
N VAL A 143 9.29 0.38 0.61
CA VAL A 143 10.31 -0.38 1.34
C VAL A 143 10.58 -1.67 0.57
N THR A 144 11.84 -1.92 0.24
CA THR A 144 12.28 -3.17 -0.42
C THR A 144 13.73 -3.45 -0.08
N HIS A 145 14.09 -4.73 -0.04
CA HIS A 145 15.47 -5.21 -0.01
C HIS A 145 16.00 -5.56 -1.42
N ASP A 146 15.15 -5.48 -2.45
CA ASP A 146 15.52 -5.75 -3.85
C ASP A 146 16.00 -4.44 -4.51
N GLN A 147 17.29 -4.41 -4.89
CA GLN A 147 17.91 -3.25 -5.53
C GLN A 147 17.26 -2.91 -6.89
N ILE A 148 16.80 -3.93 -7.63
CA ILE A 148 16.16 -3.71 -8.94
C ILE A 148 14.82 -3.01 -8.76
N GLU A 149 14.06 -3.38 -7.72
CA GLU A 149 12.82 -2.66 -7.38
C GLU A 149 13.10 -1.20 -7.01
N ALA A 150 14.06 -0.97 -6.13
CA ALA A 150 14.45 0.36 -5.71
C ALA A 150 14.84 1.25 -6.90
N MET A 151 15.69 0.74 -7.79
CA MET A 151 16.18 1.50 -8.96
C MET A 151 15.10 1.71 -10.03
N THR A 152 14.12 0.81 -10.12
CA THR A 152 13.10 0.86 -11.18
C THR A 152 11.88 1.69 -10.79
N LEU A 153 11.52 1.70 -9.51
CA LEU A 153 10.29 2.31 -9.01
C LEU A 153 10.51 3.68 -8.38
N ALA A 154 11.72 3.97 -7.88
CA ALA A 154 11.98 5.19 -7.15
C ALA A 154 12.34 6.36 -8.06
N ALA A 155 11.72 7.53 -7.80
CA ALA A 155 12.23 8.82 -8.26
C ALA A 155 13.45 9.25 -7.45
N VAL A 156 13.48 8.90 -6.15
CA VAL A 156 14.60 9.10 -5.22
C VAL A 156 14.77 7.83 -4.41
N SER A 157 15.98 7.29 -4.36
CA SER A 157 16.32 6.10 -3.58
C SER A 157 17.17 6.50 -2.36
N TYR A 158 16.72 6.08 -1.17
CA TYR A 158 17.49 6.17 0.06
C TYR A 158 18.00 4.78 0.43
N THR A 159 19.32 4.58 0.36
CA THR A 159 19.95 3.39 0.92
C THR A 159 20.43 3.70 2.32
N HIS A 160 20.06 2.89 3.31
CA HIS A 160 20.64 2.98 4.64
C HIS A 160 22.05 2.40 4.59
N LEU A 161 23.03 3.29 4.38
CA LEU A 161 24.42 2.97 4.60
C LEU A 161 24.63 2.94 6.13
N THR A 162 24.70 1.74 6.71
CA THR A 162 25.31 1.58 8.01
C THR A 162 26.75 2.04 7.84
N LEU A 163 27.07 3.22 8.37
CA LEU A 163 28.47 3.60 8.55
C LEU A 163 29.12 2.47 9.36
N PRO A 164 30.26 1.91 8.92
CA PRO A 164 30.98 0.98 9.74
C PRO A 164 31.26 1.69 11.06
N THR A 165 30.75 1.14 12.16
CA THR A 165 31.17 1.55 13.48
C THR A 165 32.66 1.26 13.54
N ASN A 166 33.48 2.29 13.38
CA ASN A 166 34.91 2.17 13.67
C ASN A 166 34.99 1.80 15.14
N GLY A 167 35.13 0.50 15.40
CA GLY A 167 35.54 0.02 16.67
C GLY A 167 36.94 0.63 16.92
N THR A 168 36.99 1.67 17.69
CA THR A 168 38.22 2.12 18.33
C THR A 168 38.60 1.02 19.29
N VAL A 169 39.71 0.39 18.99
CA VAL A 169 40.52 -0.44 19.90
C VAL A 169 40.98 0.41 21.08
#